data_c1d276f9592dbef0fd81ec2e4a778497
#
_entry.id   c1d276f9592dbef0fd81ec2e4a778497
#
_cell.length_a   1.000
_cell.length_b   1.000
_cell.length_c   1.000
_cell.angle_alpha   90.00
_cell.angle_beta   90.00
_cell.angle_gamma   90.00
#
_symmetry.space_group_name_H-M   'P 1'
#
loop_
_entity.id
_entity.type
_entity.pdbx_description
1 polymer ?
#
loop_
_entity_poly.entity_id
_entity_poly.type
_entity_poly.pdbx_seq_one_letter_code
_entity_poly.pdbx_strand_id
1 'polypeptide(L)'
;GIKGAQATAAAMFLARTGSSKADIRTYVEREFGYDLSRSCDEIRPDYHHVESCQETVPQAITAFLESSDFEDALRTAVSLGGDSDTLAAITGSIAEAFYGVPEDLKAECRRRLTPELEALLLAWEARAA
;
A
#
# COMPACT_ATOMS: atom_id res chain seq x y z
N GLY A 1 -7.70 12.74 -4.02
CA GLY A 1 -9.06 12.84 -3.90
C GLY A 1 -9.84 11.63 -3.44
N ILE A 2 -11.14 11.74 -3.54
CA ILE A 2 -12.08 10.69 -3.11
C ILE A 2 -11.84 9.39 -3.85
N LYS A 3 -11.61 9.46 -5.16
CA LYS A 3 -11.37 8.28 -5.99
C LYS A 3 -10.16 7.48 -5.51
N GLY A 4 -9.07 8.16 -5.19
CA GLY A 4 -7.86 7.50 -4.70
C GLY A 4 -8.08 6.79 -3.36
N ALA A 5 -8.78 7.43 -2.46
CA ALA A 5 -9.14 6.84 -1.17
C ALA A 5 -10.04 5.62 -1.35
N GLN A 6 -11.02 5.70 -2.24
CA GLN A 6 -11.93 4.60 -2.54
C GLN A 6 -11.18 3.41 -3.16
N ALA A 7 -10.26 3.68 -4.10
CA ALA A 7 -9.47 2.62 -4.74
C ALA A 7 -8.57 1.91 -3.73
N THR A 8 -7.91 2.68 -2.86
CA THR A 8 -7.07 2.11 -1.80
C THR A 8 -7.89 1.25 -0.83
N ALA A 9 -9.03 1.76 -0.38
CA ALA A 9 -9.92 1.03 0.53
C ALA A 9 -10.45 -0.25 -0.12
N ALA A 10 -10.83 -0.20 -1.39
CA ALA A 10 -11.31 -1.37 -2.13
C ALA A 10 -10.21 -2.42 -2.26
N ALA A 11 -9.00 -2.01 -2.59
CA ALA A 11 -7.86 -2.94 -2.69
C ALA A 11 -7.57 -3.60 -1.35
N MET A 12 -7.60 -2.83 -0.25
CA MET A 12 -7.42 -3.37 1.09
C MET A 12 -8.50 -4.39 1.45
N PHE A 13 -9.76 -4.07 1.17
CA PHE A 13 -10.88 -4.96 1.45
C PHE A 13 -10.75 -6.27 0.67
N LEU A 14 -10.45 -6.19 -0.62
CA LEU A 14 -10.29 -7.38 -1.46
C LEU A 14 -9.09 -8.23 -0.98
N ALA A 15 -7.98 -7.60 -0.63
CA ALA A 15 -6.82 -8.29 -0.09
C ALA A 15 -7.16 -9.02 1.21
N ARG A 16 -7.86 -8.34 2.11
CA ARG A 16 -8.24 -8.87 3.41
C ARG A 16 -9.21 -10.05 3.30
N THR A 17 -10.07 -10.03 2.31
CA THR A 17 -11.10 -11.07 2.12
C THR A 17 -10.67 -12.21 1.21
N GLY A 18 -9.40 -12.26 0.82
CA GLY A 18 -8.82 -13.40 0.15
C GLY A 18 -8.78 -13.33 -1.38
N SER A 19 -9.03 -12.17 -1.97
CA SER A 19 -8.91 -12.03 -3.42
C SER A 19 -7.44 -12.15 -3.87
N SER A 20 -7.24 -12.72 -5.05
CA SER A 20 -5.90 -12.80 -5.64
C SER A 20 -5.45 -11.43 -6.12
N LYS A 21 -4.14 -11.28 -6.34
CA LYS A 21 -3.60 -10.05 -6.94
C LYS A 21 -4.20 -9.78 -8.32
N ALA A 22 -4.41 -10.81 -9.12
CA ALA A 22 -5.02 -10.66 -10.43
C ALA A 22 -6.45 -10.11 -10.33
N ASP A 23 -7.22 -10.57 -9.37
CA ASP A 23 -8.59 -10.10 -9.15
C ASP A 23 -8.60 -8.66 -8.63
N ILE A 24 -7.69 -8.32 -7.73
CA ILE A 24 -7.55 -6.95 -7.23
C ILE A 24 -7.23 -6.01 -8.37
N ARG A 25 -6.26 -6.36 -9.21
CA ARG A 25 -5.87 -5.57 -10.37
C ARG A 25 -7.06 -5.35 -11.30
N THR A 26 -7.75 -6.41 -11.67
CA THR A 26 -8.89 -6.34 -12.57
C THR A 26 -9.99 -5.44 -12.02
N TYR A 27 -10.29 -5.58 -10.74
CA TYR A 27 -11.31 -4.77 -10.08
C TYR A 27 -10.95 -3.29 -10.10
N VAL A 28 -9.71 -2.96 -9.71
CA VAL A 28 -9.26 -1.57 -9.64
C VAL A 28 -9.23 -0.93 -11.01
N GLU A 29 -8.75 -1.63 -12.02
CA GLU A 29 -8.73 -1.12 -13.40
C GLU A 29 -10.15 -0.86 -13.91
N ARG A 30 -11.05 -1.79 -13.66
CA ARG A 30 -12.43 -1.70 -14.15
C ARG A 30 -13.24 -0.60 -13.43
N GLU A 31 -13.17 -0.56 -12.11
CA GLU A 31 -14.02 0.33 -11.32
C GLU A 31 -13.48 1.74 -11.21
N PHE A 32 -12.17 1.91 -11.26
CA PHE A 32 -11.54 3.22 -11.06
C PHE A 32 -10.83 3.75 -12.32
N GLY A 33 -10.71 2.94 -13.35
CA GLY A 33 -10.11 3.37 -14.61
C GLY A 33 -8.61 3.61 -14.54
N TYR A 34 -7.93 3.09 -13.54
CA TYR A 34 -6.48 3.20 -13.43
C TYR A 34 -5.80 2.25 -14.42
N ASP A 35 -4.67 2.70 -14.96
CA ASP A 35 -3.81 1.86 -15.79
C ASP A 35 -2.74 1.23 -14.90
N LEU A 36 -2.86 -0.06 -14.66
CA LEU A 36 -1.91 -0.83 -13.86
C LEU A 36 -1.05 -1.74 -14.76
N SER A 37 -0.98 -1.44 -16.05
CA SER A 37 -0.26 -2.28 -17.02
C SER A 37 1.25 -2.08 -17.01
N ARG A 38 1.73 -0.94 -16.53
CA ARG A 38 3.18 -0.66 -16.47
C ARG A 38 3.80 -1.30 -15.23
N SER A 39 4.97 -1.89 -15.41
CA SER A 39 5.75 -2.41 -14.27
C SER A 39 6.44 -1.28 -13.52
N CYS A 40 6.89 -1.55 -12.29
CA CYS A 40 7.67 -0.58 -11.51
C CYS A 40 8.97 -0.22 -12.23
N ASP A 41 9.60 -1.18 -12.91
CA ASP A 41 10.81 -0.91 -13.69
C ASP A 41 10.55 0.06 -14.84
N GLU A 42 9.37 0.00 -15.44
CA GLU A 42 8.98 0.93 -16.50
C GLU A 42 8.63 2.32 -15.93
N ILE A 43 8.05 2.37 -14.75
CA ILE A 43 7.62 3.60 -14.09
C ILE A 43 8.80 4.40 -13.54
N ARG A 44 9.75 3.71 -12.91
CA ARG A 44 10.82 4.31 -12.11
C ARG A 44 11.63 5.41 -12.82
N PRO A 45 12.04 5.25 -14.09
CA PRO A 45 12.82 6.29 -14.75
C PRO A 45 12.09 7.61 -14.94
N ASP A 46 10.77 7.57 -15.06
CA ASP A 46 9.94 8.74 -15.36
C ASP A 46 9.19 9.27 -14.15
N TYR A 47 9.28 8.58 -13.00
CA TYR A 47 8.52 8.95 -11.81
C TYR A 47 9.20 10.09 -11.08
N HIS A 48 8.47 11.19 -10.93
CA HIS A 48 8.90 12.35 -10.18
C HIS A 48 8.05 12.52 -8.94
N HIS A 49 8.42 13.48 -8.07
CA HIS A 49 7.61 13.81 -6.90
C HIS A 49 6.23 14.27 -7.35
N VAL A 50 5.20 13.50 -7.01
CA VAL A 50 3.82 13.77 -7.41
C VAL A 50 2.92 13.73 -6.18
N GLU A 51 2.08 14.74 -6.05
CA GLU A 51 1.14 14.83 -4.93
C GLU A 51 -0.27 14.39 -5.32
N SER A 52 -0.52 14.18 -6.60
CA SER A 52 -1.83 13.81 -7.12
C SER A 52 -2.16 12.35 -6.84
N CYS A 53 -3.32 12.08 -6.26
CA CYS A 53 -3.81 10.71 -6.07
C CYS A 53 -4.01 9.97 -7.39
N GLN A 54 -4.20 10.68 -8.49
CA GLN A 54 -4.36 10.06 -9.81
C GLN A 54 -3.08 9.40 -10.29
N GLU A 55 -1.93 9.84 -9.80
CA GLU A 55 -0.64 9.24 -10.16
C GLU A 55 -0.05 8.41 -9.02
N THR A 56 -0.21 8.87 -7.78
CA THR A 56 0.37 8.20 -6.62
C THR A 56 -0.31 6.87 -6.32
N VAL A 57 -1.64 6.83 -6.34
CA VAL A 57 -2.38 5.61 -5.98
C VAL A 57 -2.13 4.46 -6.98
N PRO A 58 -2.23 4.66 -8.31
CA PRO A 58 -1.92 3.58 -9.24
C PRO A 58 -0.51 3.03 -9.08
N GLN A 59 0.48 3.90 -8.86
CA GLN A 59 1.86 3.47 -8.69
C GLN A 59 2.04 2.65 -7.41
N ALA A 60 1.40 3.08 -6.33
CA ALA A 60 1.45 2.35 -5.06
C ALA A 60 0.79 0.97 -5.17
N ILE A 61 -0.33 0.87 -5.88
CA ILE A 61 -1.00 -0.40 -6.11
C ILE A 61 -0.12 -1.31 -6.97
N THR A 62 0.51 -0.77 -8.01
CA THR A 62 1.43 -1.55 -8.86
C THR A 62 2.58 -2.12 -8.04
N ALA A 63 3.17 -1.34 -7.14
CA ALA A 63 4.23 -1.82 -6.26
C ALA A 63 3.77 -3.01 -5.41
N PHE A 64 2.55 -2.95 -4.88
CA PHE A 64 1.98 -4.08 -4.16
C PHE A 64 1.78 -5.30 -5.07
N LEU A 65 1.21 -5.10 -6.26
CA LEU A 65 0.91 -6.22 -7.17
C LEU A 65 2.17 -6.98 -7.60
N GLU A 66 3.31 -6.30 -7.72
CA GLU A 66 4.58 -6.93 -8.10
C GLU A 66 5.32 -7.55 -6.93
N SER A 67 4.86 -7.33 -5.69
CA SER A 67 5.60 -7.75 -4.50
C SER A 67 5.52 -9.26 -4.26
N SER A 68 6.54 -9.78 -3.58
CA SER A 68 6.59 -11.17 -3.14
C SER A 68 6.22 -11.34 -1.67
N ASP A 69 6.38 -10.29 -0.86
CA ASP A 69 6.02 -10.27 0.55
C ASP A 69 5.83 -8.83 1.02
N PHE A 70 5.52 -8.64 2.30
CA PHE A 70 5.27 -7.33 2.87
C PHE A 70 6.48 -6.39 2.74
N GLU A 71 7.67 -6.86 3.13
CA GLU A 71 8.87 -6.04 3.07
C GLU A 71 9.23 -5.67 1.64
N ASP A 72 9.13 -6.61 0.72
CA ASP A 72 9.38 -6.37 -0.70
C ASP A 72 8.42 -5.31 -1.26
N ALA A 73 7.15 -5.33 -0.85
CA ALA A 73 6.18 -4.33 -1.26
C ALA A 73 6.62 -2.92 -0.86
N LEU A 74 7.07 -2.75 0.38
CA LEU A 74 7.54 -1.46 0.87
C LEU A 74 8.82 -1.00 0.17
N ARG A 75 9.78 -1.89 0.00
CA ARG A 75 11.04 -1.59 -0.69
C ARG A 75 10.78 -1.19 -2.14
N THR A 76 9.90 -1.89 -2.80
CA THR A 76 9.53 -1.57 -4.18
C THR A 76 8.88 -0.19 -4.28
N ALA A 77 7.96 0.13 -3.39
CA ALA A 77 7.32 1.44 -3.36
C ALA A 77 8.33 2.56 -3.17
N VAL A 78 9.24 2.40 -2.20
CA VAL A 78 10.28 3.40 -1.94
C VAL A 78 11.21 3.55 -3.14
N SER A 79 11.52 2.45 -3.83
CA SER A 79 12.43 2.46 -4.98
C SER A 79 11.91 3.25 -6.18
N LEU A 80 10.62 3.55 -6.23
CA LEU A 80 10.06 4.37 -7.30
C LEU A 80 10.56 5.81 -7.27
N GLY A 81 10.96 6.31 -6.10
CA GLY A 81 11.66 7.58 -5.98
C GLY A 81 10.79 8.78 -5.77
N GLY A 82 9.58 8.85 -5.89
CA GLY A 82 8.73 10.03 -5.71
C GLY A 82 8.49 10.37 -4.25
N ASP A 83 7.25 10.58 -3.87
CA ASP A 83 6.83 10.81 -2.49
C ASP A 83 6.84 9.47 -1.75
N SER A 84 8.01 9.06 -1.31
CA SER A 84 8.26 7.69 -0.81
C SER A 84 7.42 7.33 0.40
N ASP A 85 7.22 8.25 1.34
CA ASP A 85 6.42 7.97 2.53
C ASP A 85 4.95 7.80 2.19
N THR A 86 4.40 8.61 1.30
CA THR A 86 3.02 8.45 0.84
C THR A 86 2.83 7.14 0.06
N LEU A 87 3.74 6.85 -0.86
CA LEU A 87 3.72 5.59 -1.62
C LEU A 87 3.79 4.38 -0.68
N ALA A 88 4.73 4.41 0.27
CA ALA A 88 4.91 3.32 1.21
C ALA A 88 3.69 3.15 2.13
N ALA A 89 3.06 4.24 2.54
CA ALA A 89 1.85 4.17 3.37
C ALA A 89 0.69 3.48 2.64
N ILE A 90 0.45 3.85 1.39
CA ILE A 90 -0.61 3.25 0.58
C ILE A 90 -0.30 1.78 0.27
N THR A 91 0.89 1.51 -0.24
CA THR A 91 1.33 0.15 -0.56
C THR A 91 1.32 -0.74 0.68
N GLY A 92 1.84 -0.22 1.80
CA GLY A 92 1.89 -0.96 3.06
C GLY A 92 0.52 -1.32 3.60
N SER A 93 -0.46 -0.43 3.45
CA SER A 93 -1.82 -0.68 3.90
C SER A 93 -2.43 -1.88 3.16
N ILE A 94 -2.23 -1.96 1.85
CA ILE A 94 -2.74 -3.07 1.05
C ILE A 94 -1.94 -4.35 1.33
N ALA A 95 -0.62 -4.23 1.41
CA ALA A 95 0.27 -5.35 1.68
C ALA A 95 0.01 -5.97 3.06
N GLU A 96 -0.28 -5.16 4.07
CA GLU A 96 -0.67 -5.66 5.39
C GLU A 96 -1.94 -6.50 5.31
N ALA A 97 -2.93 -6.02 4.58
CA ALA A 97 -4.20 -6.73 4.42
C ALA A 97 -4.01 -8.07 3.68
N PHE A 98 -3.06 -8.12 2.76
CA PHE A 98 -2.81 -9.31 1.94
C PHE A 98 -1.85 -10.30 2.60
N TYR A 99 -0.72 -9.84 3.13
CA TYR A 99 0.35 -10.69 3.67
C TYR A 99 0.39 -10.77 5.19
N GLY A 100 -0.15 -9.75 5.89
CA GLY A 100 0.16 -9.50 7.28
C GLY A 100 1.53 -8.83 7.42
N VAL A 101 1.81 -8.29 8.61
CA VAL A 101 3.11 -7.66 8.90
C VAL A 101 3.95 -8.64 9.72
N PRO A 102 5.20 -8.93 9.32
CA PRO A 102 6.10 -9.75 10.12
C PRO A 102 6.28 -9.19 11.54
N GLU A 103 6.33 -10.07 12.54
CA GLU A 103 6.38 -9.67 13.94
C GLU A 103 7.62 -8.83 14.29
N ASP A 104 8.76 -9.12 13.67
CA ASP A 104 9.98 -8.34 13.87
C ASP A 104 9.82 -6.90 13.37
N LEU A 105 9.15 -6.71 12.25
CA LEU A 105 8.87 -5.37 11.73
C LEU A 105 7.87 -4.62 12.60
N LYS A 106 6.84 -5.32 13.10
CA LYS A 106 5.90 -4.71 14.06
C LYS A 106 6.62 -4.23 15.31
N ALA A 107 7.48 -5.06 15.88
CA ALA A 107 8.22 -4.73 17.08
C ALA A 107 9.13 -3.53 16.85
N GLU A 108 9.82 -3.48 15.72
CA GLU A 108 10.69 -2.36 15.37
C GLU A 108 9.91 -1.06 15.22
N CYS A 109 8.77 -1.09 14.53
CA CYS A 109 7.91 0.07 14.37
C CYS A 109 7.39 0.58 15.71
N ARG A 110 6.94 -0.31 16.59
CA ARG A 110 6.43 0.05 17.91
C ARG A 110 7.47 0.77 18.76
N ARG A 111 8.72 0.34 18.67
CA ARG A 111 9.82 0.98 19.41
C ARG A 111 10.06 2.42 18.98
N ARG A 112 9.65 2.78 17.77
CA ARG A 112 9.84 4.12 17.21
C ARG A 112 8.65 5.05 17.43
N LEU A 113 7.53 4.52 17.95
CA LEU A 113 6.34 5.32 18.23
C LEU A 113 6.52 6.14 19.50
N THR A 114 5.91 7.32 19.53
CA THR A 114 5.79 8.08 20.76
C THR A 114 4.83 7.33 21.70
N PRO A 115 4.90 7.57 23.03
CA PRO A 115 3.97 6.93 23.97
C PRO A 115 2.51 7.17 23.61
N GLU A 116 2.16 8.36 23.13
CA GLU A 116 0.80 8.70 22.73
C GLU A 116 0.33 7.87 21.51
N LEU A 117 1.19 7.72 20.52
CA LEU A 117 0.85 6.95 19.32
C LEU A 117 0.78 5.46 19.64
N GLU A 118 1.65 4.95 20.50
CA GLU A 118 1.60 3.56 20.93
C GLU A 118 0.30 3.27 21.68
N ALA A 119 -0.13 4.17 22.56
CA ALA A 119 -1.39 4.02 23.29
C ALA A 119 -2.59 3.97 22.34
N LEU A 120 -2.59 4.81 21.30
CA LEU A 120 -3.65 4.79 20.28
C LEU A 120 -3.66 3.48 19.50
N LEU A 121 -2.49 2.98 19.12
CA LEU A 121 -2.39 1.73 18.38
C LEU A 121 -2.90 0.56 19.23
N LEU A 122 -2.50 0.50 20.50
CA LEU A 122 -2.97 -0.56 21.41
C LEU A 122 -4.48 -0.51 21.60
N ALA A 123 -5.06 0.69 21.75
CA ALA A 123 -6.49 0.87 21.88
C ALA A 123 -7.23 0.40 20.60
N TRP A 124 -6.68 0.71 19.44
CA TRP A 124 -7.24 0.27 18.17
C TRP A 124 -7.21 -1.25 18.03
N GLU A 125 -6.06 -1.86 18.34
CA GLU A 125 -5.90 -3.31 18.25
C GLU A 125 -6.87 -4.05 19.18
N ALA A 126 -7.11 -3.53 20.36
CA ALA A 126 -8.05 -4.12 21.30
C ALA A 126 -9.48 -4.11 20.76
N ARG A 127 -9.85 -3.10 19.97
CA ARG A 127 -11.18 -3.01 19.35
C ARG A 127 -11.29 -3.87 18.07
N ALA A 128 -10.20 -4.00 17.35
CA ALA A 128 -10.17 -4.71 16.07
C ALA A 128 -10.04 -6.23 16.24
N ALA A 129 -9.69 -6.69 17.41
CA ALA A 129 -9.45 -8.11 17.69
C ALA A 129 -10.73 -8.97 17.71
#